data_fd78f255bd05306577dde8857bcb0fd3
#
_entry.id   fd78f255bd05306577dde8857bcb0fd3
#
_cell.length_a   1.000
_cell.length_b   1.000
_cell.length_c   1.000
_cell.angle_alpha   90.00
_cell.angle_beta   90.00
_cell.angle_gamma   90.00
#
_symmetry.space_group_name_H-M   'P 1'
#
loop_
_entity.id
_entity.type
_entity.pdbx_description
1 polymer ?
#
loop_
_entity_poly.entity_id
_entity_poly.type
_entity_poly.pdbx_seq_one_letter_code
_entity_poly.pdbx_strand_id
1 'polypeptide(L)'
;MNENDKNPGFATRAIHTGTENGTENGALVPPVYMTSTFTFDNAEQGAALFAGEEQGHFYSRISNPTLSLLEETIASLEGAEAAMSAASGMGAITSTLWTFLSQGD
;
A
#
# COMPACT_ATOMS: atom_id res chain seq x y z
N MET A 1 29.00 -6.10 -3.98
CA MET A 1 27.60 -6.07 -4.43
C MET A 1 27.61 -5.64 -5.89
N ASN A 2 27.19 -6.53 -6.80
CA ASN A 2 27.13 -6.22 -8.23
C ASN A 2 26.03 -5.20 -8.50
N GLU A 3 26.21 -4.33 -9.50
CA GLU A 3 25.19 -3.36 -9.94
C GLU A 3 23.85 -4.02 -10.35
N ASN A 4 23.86 -5.32 -10.68
CA ASN A 4 22.66 -6.13 -10.94
C ASN A 4 21.80 -6.42 -9.70
N ASP A 5 22.32 -6.22 -8.48
CA ASP A 5 21.53 -6.39 -7.24
C ASP A 5 20.60 -5.19 -6.94
N LYS A 6 20.77 -4.08 -7.67
CA LYS A 6 20.01 -2.84 -7.43
C LYS A 6 18.65 -2.77 -8.13
N ASN A 7 18.36 -3.67 -9.06
CA ASN A 7 17.09 -3.69 -9.78
C ASN A 7 16.65 -5.14 -10.06
N PRO A 8 16.03 -5.80 -9.10
CA PRO A 8 15.60 -7.19 -9.24
C PRO A 8 14.61 -7.37 -10.40
N GLY A 9 14.68 -8.54 -11.05
CA GLY A 9 13.79 -8.88 -12.16
C GLY A 9 12.31 -8.93 -11.74
N PHE A 10 11.41 -8.92 -12.72
CA PHE A 10 9.96 -8.92 -12.52
C PHE A 10 9.48 -10.01 -11.52
N ALA A 11 9.92 -11.26 -11.71
CA ALA A 11 9.52 -12.37 -10.85
C ALA A 11 9.98 -12.17 -9.39
N THR A 12 11.19 -11.65 -9.20
CA THR A 12 11.72 -11.35 -7.86
C THR A 12 10.93 -10.22 -7.20
N ARG A 13 10.62 -9.15 -7.94
CA ARG A 13 9.78 -8.06 -7.44
C ARG A 13 8.38 -8.53 -7.08
N ALA A 14 7.76 -9.37 -7.89
CA ALA A 14 6.42 -9.92 -7.62
C ALA A 14 6.33 -10.69 -6.29
N ILE A 15 7.46 -11.24 -5.82
CA ILE A 15 7.50 -12.05 -4.60
C ILE A 15 8.02 -11.27 -3.40
N HIS A 16 8.96 -10.36 -3.60
CA HIS A 16 9.73 -9.76 -2.51
C HIS A 16 9.52 -8.26 -2.29
N THR A 17 8.83 -7.54 -3.19
CA THR A 17 8.55 -6.11 -2.97
C THR A 17 7.80 -5.90 -1.65
N GLY A 18 8.26 -4.93 -0.86
CA GLY A 18 7.66 -4.60 0.44
C GLY A 18 8.00 -5.56 1.58
N THR A 19 8.81 -6.60 1.31
CA THR A 19 9.24 -7.58 2.32
C THR A 19 10.74 -7.62 2.56
N GLU A 20 11.49 -6.69 1.96
CA GLU A 20 12.96 -6.65 1.98
C GLU A 20 13.55 -6.49 3.38
N ASN A 21 12.81 -5.85 4.28
CA ASN A 21 13.20 -5.65 5.67
C ASN A 21 12.74 -6.78 6.60
N GLY A 22 12.20 -7.84 6.02
CA GLY A 22 11.61 -8.96 6.75
C GLY A 22 10.17 -8.68 7.19
N THR A 23 9.53 -9.73 7.66
CA THR A 23 8.16 -9.68 8.17
C THR A 23 8.14 -9.82 9.69
N GLU A 24 7.06 -9.39 10.31
CA GLU A 24 6.87 -9.57 11.75
C GLU A 24 7.04 -11.04 12.16
N ASN A 25 7.71 -11.27 13.27
CA ASN A 25 7.99 -12.59 13.83
C ASN A 25 8.76 -13.54 12.86
N GLY A 26 9.46 -13.02 11.86
CA GLY A 26 10.21 -13.82 10.90
C GLY A 26 9.35 -14.63 9.93
N ALA A 27 8.10 -14.26 9.73
CA ALA A 27 7.24 -14.92 8.77
C ALA A 27 7.79 -14.74 7.35
N LEU A 28 7.83 -15.81 6.56
CA LEU A 28 8.30 -15.76 5.18
C LEU A 28 7.29 -15.05 4.26
N VAL A 29 6.02 -15.19 4.57
CA VAL A 29 4.92 -14.53 3.86
C VAL A 29 4.31 -13.49 4.79
N PRO A 30 4.06 -12.25 4.30
CA PRO A 30 3.44 -11.21 5.13
C PRO A 30 2.10 -11.66 5.71
N PRO A 31 1.81 -11.32 6.97
CA PRO A 31 0.51 -11.61 7.59
C PRO A 31 -0.63 -10.90 6.86
N VAL A 32 -1.81 -11.51 6.85
CA VAL A 32 -3.05 -10.86 6.41
C VAL A 32 -3.72 -10.19 7.59
N TYR A 33 -3.83 -8.88 7.54
CA TYR A 33 -4.43 -8.08 8.61
C TYR A 33 -5.96 -8.01 8.45
N MET A 34 -6.66 -8.91 9.12
CA MET A 34 -8.13 -9.04 9.12
C MET A 34 -8.79 -8.16 10.20
N THR A 35 -8.35 -6.91 10.30
CA THR A 35 -8.89 -5.97 11.29
C THR A 35 -9.49 -4.74 10.60
N SER A 36 -10.52 -4.15 11.21
CA SER A 36 -11.09 -2.88 10.75
C SER A 36 -10.37 -1.66 11.29
N THR A 37 -9.84 -1.77 12.51
CA THR A 37 -9.22 -0.66 13.24
C THR A 37 -7.86 -1.06 13.79
N PHE A 38 -7.01 -0.07 14.01
CA PHE A 38 -5.68 -0.22 14.61
C PHE A 38 -5.59 0.63 15.86
N THR A 39 -4.78 0.20 16.82
CA THR A 39 -4.53 0.96 18.06
C THR A 39 -3.52 2.06 17.82
N PHE A 40 -3.60 3.12 18.61
CA PHE A 40 -2.61 4.18 18.73
C PHE A 40 -2.38 4.47 20.22
N ASP A 41 -1.24 5.04 20.55
CA ASP A 41 -0.80 5.18 21.94
C ASP A 41 -1.58 6.25 22.71
N ASN A 42 -2.00 7.31 22.03
CA ASN A 42 -2.73 8.44 22.60
C ASN A 42 -3.52 9.21 21.54
N ALA A 43 -4.32 10.17 21.96
CA ALA A 43 -5.18 10.96 21.08
C ALA A 43 -4.40 11.84 20.10
N GLU A 44 -3.22 12.33 20.50
CA GLU A 44 -2.34 13.15 19.67
C GLU A 44 -1.82 12.32 18.48
N GLN A 45 -1.35 11.10 18.73
CA GLN A 45 -0.93 10.18 17.67
C GLN A 45 -2.09 9.82 16.73
N GLY A 46 -3.26 9.54 17.28
CA GLY A 46 -4.46 9.27 16.48
C GLY A 46 -4.81 10.45 15.56
N ALA A 47 -4.70 11.68 16.04
CA ALA A 47 -4.92 12.89 15.24
C ALA A 47 -3.86 13.06 14.15
N ALA A 48 -2.58 12.83 14.45
CA ALA A 48 -1.48 12.91 13.48
C ALA A 48 -1.61 11.87 12.37
N LEU A 49 -1.94 10.63 12.70
CA LEU A 49 -2.23 9.55 11.73
C LEU A 49 -3.40 9.94 10.81
N PHE A 50 -4.48 10.48 11.38
CA PHE A 50 -5.65 10.91 10.61
C PHE A 50 -5.35 12.10 9.70
N ALA A 51 -4.52 13.03 10.14
CA ALA A 51 -4.07 14.18 9.36
C ALA A 51 -3.02 13.83 8.30
N GLY A 52 -2.45 12.62 8.31
CA GLY A 52 -1.37 12.20 7.43
C GLY A 52 0.00 12.82 7.79
N GLU A 53 0.13 13.32 8.99
CA GLU A 53 1.38 13.88 9.53
C GLU A 53 2.31 12.81 10.07
N GLU A 54 1.77 11.65 10.42
CA GLU A 54 2.49 10.45 10.82
C GLU A 54 2.10 9.27 9.93
N GLN A 55 3.05 8.40 9.63
CA GLN A 55 2.80 7.19 8.86
C GLN A 55 2.26 6.08 9.76
N GLY A 56 1.24 5.38 9.28
CA GLY A 56 0.64 4.25 9.99
C GLY A 56 -0.77 3.97 9.52
N HIS A 57 -1.43 3.08 10.25
CA HIS A 57 -2.78 2.65 9.94
C HIS A 57 -3.69 2.93 11.13
N PHE A 58 -4.91 3.37 10.89
CA PHE A 58 -5.92 3.55 11.94
C PHE A 58 -7.26 2.89 11.57
N TYR A 59 -7.58 2.81 10.29
CA TYR A 59 -8.83 2.20 9.83
C TYR A 59 -8.66 1.59 8.42
N SER A 60 -9.03 0.32 8.25
CA SER A 60 -8.76 -0.46 7.04
C SER A 60 -9.42 0.06 5.76
N ARG A 61 -10.49 0.88 5.85
CA ARG A 61 -11.05 1.55 4.68
C ARG A 61 -10.12 2.62 4.11
N ILE A 62 -9.28 3.22 4.95
CA ILE A 62 -8.32 4.25 4.55
C ILE A 62 -7.00 3.61 4.15
N SER A 63 -6.46 2.76 5.02
CA SER A 63 -5.23 2.02 4.77
C SER A 63 -5.16 0.74 5.62
N ASN A 64 -4.48 -0.27 5.09
CA ASN A 64 -4.25 -1.54 5.77
C ASN A 64 -2.91 -2.10 5.29
N PRO A 65 -2.06 -2.66 6.15
CA PRO A 65 -0.76 -3.18 5.74
C PRO A 65 -0.82 -4.18 4.58
N THR A 66 -1.86 -5.02 4.54
CA THR A 66 -2.07 -5.99 3.45
C THR A 66 -2.33 -5.30 2.12
N LEU A 67 -3.16 -4.23 2.12
CA LEU A 67 -3.44 -3.44 0.92
C LEU A 67 -2.22 -2.62 0.49
N SER A 68 -1.53 -2.00 1.44
CA SER A 68 -0.31 -1.24 1.15
C SER A 68 0.75 -2.11 0.47
N LEU A 69 0.95 -3.34 0.94
CA LEU A 69 1.87 -4.29 0.30
C LEU A 69 1.45 -4.64 -1.14
N LEU A 70 0.16 -4.86 -1.38
CA LEU A 70 -0.37 -5.09 -2.72
C LEU A 70 -0.10 -3.89 -3.63
N GLU A 71 -0.39 -2.69 -3.15
CA GLU A 71 -0.24 -1.43 -3.89
C GLU A 71 1.24 -1.17 -4.23
N GLU A 72 2.16 -1.34 -3.28
CA GLU A 72 3.60 -1.26 -3.51
C GLU A 72 4.08 -2.28 -4.55
N THR A 73 3.62 -3.52 -4.44
CA THR A 73 4.00 -4.58 -5.39
C THR A 73 3.54 -4.25 -6.79
N ILE A 74 2.28 -3.84 -6.97
CA ILE A 74 1.74 -3.47 -8.29
C ILE A 74 2.45 -2.24 -8.84
N ALA A 75 2.65 -1.20 -8.05
CA ALA A 75 3.39 -0.02 -8.47
C ALA A 75 4.81 -0.38 -8.95
N SER A 76 5.51 -1.23 -8.20
CA SER A 76 6.84 -1.73 -8.58
C SER A 76 6.83 -2.48 -9.91
N LEU A 77 5.86 -3.38 -10.11
CA LEU A 77 5.77 -4.20 -11.34
C LEU A 77 5.43 -3.36 -12.57
N GLU A 78 4.55 -2.37 -12.43
CA GLU A 78 4.13 -1.45 -13.49
C GLU A 78 5.13 -0.31 -13.72
N GLY A 79 6.14 -0.15 -12.85
CA GLY A 79 7.06 0.99 -12.90
C GLY A 79 6.39 2.32 -12.60
N ALA A 80 5.33 2.29 -11.80
CA ALA A 80 4.57 3.46 -11.38
C ALA A 80 5.09 4.03 -10.06
N GLU A 81 4.81 5.31 -9.80
CA GLU A 81 5.13 5.97 -8.54
C GLU A 81 4.31 5.42 -7.38
N ALA A 82 3.04 5.11 -7.62
CA ALA A 82 2.12 4.56 -6.64
C ALA A 82 1.00 3.75 -7.32
N ALA A 83 0.31 2.95 -6.54
CA ALA A 83 -0.93 2.28 -6.92
C ALA A 83 -1.98 2.45 -5.84
N MET A 84 -3.24 2.35 -6.19
CA MET A 84 -4.36 2.36 -5.26
C MET A 84 -5.30 1.21 -5.58
N SER A 85 -5.65 0.44 -4.57
CA SER A 85 -6.63 -0.63 -4.67
C SER A 85 -8.07 -0.12 -4.49
N ALA A 86 -9.01 -0.78 -5.14
CA ALA A 86 -10.43 -0.49 -5.01
C ALA A 86 -11.21 -1.79 -4.83
N ALA A 87 -12.38 -1.71 -4.21
CA ALA A 87 -13.24 -2.85 -3.95
C ALA A 87 -13.86 -3.48 -5.22
N SER A 88 -13.78 -2.78 -6.36
CA SER A 88 -14.25 -3.28 -7.65
C SER A 88 -13.55 -2.58 -8.80
N GLY A 89 -13.50 -3.23 -9.96
CA GLY A 89 -12.96 -2.62 -11.18
C GLY A 89 -13.69 -1.33 -11.58
N MET A 90 -15.02 -1.31 -11.48
CA MET A 90 -15.80 -0.08 -11.74
C MET A 90 -15.51 1.01 -10.72
N GLY A 91 -15.25 0.66 -9.46
CA GLY A 91 -14.79 1.63 -8.44
C GLY A 91 -13.46 2.26 -8.83
N ALA A 92 -12.50 1.48 -9.27
CA ALA A 92 -11.21 1.97 -9.76
C ALA A 92 -11.36 2.90 -10.98
N ILE A 93 -12.11 2.47 -12.00
CA ILE A 93 -12.36 3.25 -13.21
C ILE A 93 -13.06 4.57 -12.88
N THR A 94 -14.14 4.50 -12.11
CA THR A 94 -14.94 5.69 -11.76
C THR A 94 -14.12 6.69 -10.95
N SER A 95 -13.37 6.23 -9.95
CA SER A 95 -12.51 7.08 -9.12
C SER A 95 -11.43 7.77 -9.97
N THR A 96 -10.83 7.02 -10.90
CA THR A 96 -9.83 7.58 -11.83
C THR A 96 -10.45 8.67 -12.70
N LEU A 97 -11.58 8.39 -13.33
CA LEU A 97 -12.23 9.36 -14.22
C LEU A 97 -12.68 10.62 -13.44
N TRP A 98 -13.28 10.47 -12.27
CA TRP A 98 -13.70 11.62 -11.45
C TRP A 98 -12.54 12.46 -10.91
N THR A 99 -11.36 11.87 -10.77
CA THR A 99 -10.18 12.62 -10.32
C THR A 99 -9.65 13.54 -11.42
N PHE A 100 -9.73 13.12 -12.68
CA PHE A 100 -9.09 13.82 -13.80
C PHE A 100 -10.06 14.56 -14.71
N LEU A 101 -11.35 14.24 -14.67
CA LEU A 101 -12.34 14.81 -15.58
C LEU A 101 -13.30 15.74 -14.85
N SER A 102 -13.73 16.77 -15.58
CA SER A 102 -14.76 17.72 -15.16
C SER A 102 -15.97 17.64 -16.09
N GLN A 103 -17.08 18.28 -15.70
CA GLN A 103 -18.28 18.35 -16.55
C GLN A 103 -17.98 19.00 -17.90
N GLY A 104 -18.17 18.26 -18.97
CA GLY A 104 -17.98 18.74 -20.35
C GLY A 104 -16.73 18.20 -21.06
N ASP A 105 -15.89 17.40 -20.33
CA ASP A 105 -14.75 16.70 -20.90
C ASP A 105 -15.16 15.48 -21.75
#